data_8810f8133002122a9a7612361462ca35
#
_entry.id   8810f8133002122a9a7612361462ca35
#
_cell.length_a   1.000
_cell.length_b   1.000
_cell.length_c   1.000
_cell.angle_alpha   90.00
_cell.angle_beta   90.00
_cell.angle_gamma   90.00
#
_symmetry.space_group_name_H-M   'P 1'
#
loop_
_entity.id
_entity.type
_entity.pdbx_description
1 polymer ?
#
loop_
_entity_poly.entity_id
_entity_poly.type
_entity_poly.pdbx_seq_one_letter_code
_entity_poly.pdbx_strand_id
1 'polypeptide(L)'
;MPPATTSLQSTPTSAAAFKSVTLGSTTSTYTPPYIRSETSSPYLSSASSSTEHLDHQCPDYLRLILTARCYEILKQTPLTHAINLSNKSQNQIYLKREDLQDVFSFKIRGAYNKVAHLTEQEKQCGVIACSAGNHAQGVAQAAQTMGIKATIVMPTPTPEIKSRNVRRLGSTVILHGKNFDEAKVECERLAKLENYTNIPPFDDPYVIAGQGTIGAEILRQHNLEEIHAIFCTVGGGGLIAGIAAYVKRVAPHIRIIGCETVDANAMTASLRAGRRVELSEVGLFADGAAVRVVGEETFRLCQKFVDEMIEVTNDEICAAIKDIFEDTRSIVEPAGGLAVAGCKKYLREHNLTGKTCVAVTSGANMNFERLRFVAERALLGEQKEALLSVVIPEQPGSFLKLYMHIHPLMVTEFSYRFAANPKKEAHIYMSFLCQDRRKEVPLIMESITKEGMQAWDISEDEMAKSHARYMIGGRSEAANERMFRFEFPERPGALLQFLEGLRAGWNVSLFHYRNHGSDMAKVLAGLQVPEEDNDEFAKYLAQLNYHWVEETNNPLYKQFFC
;
A
#
# COMPACT_ATOMS: atom_id res chain seq x y z
N MET A 1 30.00 -53.00 -3.51
CA MET A 1 30.38 -53.40 -2.14
C MET A 1 30.28 -52.14 -1.28
N PRO A 2 29.36 -52.09 -0.31
CA PRO A 2 29.32 -51.03 0.71
C PRO A 2 30.08 -51.46 1.98
N PRO A 3 30.48 -50.55 2.84
CA PRO A 3 30.57 -50.86 4.26
C PRO A 3 29.65 -49.99 5.10
N ALA A 4 28.84 -50.65 5.84
CA ALA A 4 28.84 -50.86 7.28
C ALA A 4 28.33 -49.67 8.14
N THR A 5 27.14 -49.89 8.65
CA THR A 5 26.45 -49.18 9.73
C THR A 5 27.17 -49.35 11.09
N THR A 6 27.28 -48.26 11.86
CA THR A 6 27.47 -48.35 13.32
C THR A 6 26.46 -47.46 14.03
N SER A 7 25.63 -48.13 14.81
CA SER A 7 24.70 -47.61 15.80
C SER A 7 25.44 -47.10 17.04
N LEU A 8 25.04 -45.94 17.58
CA LEU A 8 25.35 -45.57 18.97
C LEU A 8 24.09 -45.12 19.70
N GLN A 9 23.97 -45.70 20.87
CA GLN A 9 22.85 -45.70 21.78
C GLN A 9 22.61 -44.38 22.49
N SER A 10 21.36 -44.15 22.79
CA SER A 10 20.79 -43.13 23.67
C SER A 10 21.14 -43.37 25.16
N THR A 11 21.43 -42.30 25.90
CA THR A 11 21.23 -42.24 27.35
C THR A 11 20.56 -40.93 27.73
N PRO A 12 19.63 -40.95 28.72
CA PRO A 12 18.83 -39.77 29.08
C PRO A 12 19.43 -39.05 30.29
N THR A 13 19.33 -37.72 30.33
CA THR A 13 19.55 -36.96 31.58
C THR A 13 18.54 -35.86 31.79
N SER A 14 17.80 -36.07 32.83
CA SER A 14 17.25 -35.20 33.89
C SER A 14 16.64 -33.84 33.54
N ALA A 15 15.35 -33.77 33.83
CA ALA A 15 14.57 -32.57 34.03
C ALA A 15 15.06 -31.73 35.23
N ALA A 16 15.32 -30.47 35.03
CA ALA A 16 15.43 -29.48 36.09
C ALA A 16 14.26 -28.51 36.01
N ALA A 17 13.48 -28.47 37.07
CA ALA A 17 12.35 -27.61 37.27
C ALA A 17 12.78 -26.14 37.44
N PHE A 18 12.24 -25.25 36.64
CA PHE A 18 12.34 -23.81 36.91
C PHE A 18 11.03 -23.29 37.51
N LYS A 19 11.20 -22.69 38.69
CA LYS A 19 10.16 -22.04 39.48
C LYS A 19 9.66 -20.79 38.74
N SER A 20 8.34 -20.65 38.65
CA SER A 20 7.64 -19.46 38.19
C SER A 20 7.85 -18.29 39.14
N VAL A 21 8.33 -17.17 38.61
CA VAL A 21 8.26 -15.86 39.25
C VAL A 21 7.15 -15.06 38.56
N THR A 22 6.08 -14.83 39.30
CA THR A 22 4.97 -13.97 38.91
C THR A 22 5.40 -12.52 39.06
N LEU A 23 5.50 -11.80 37.96
CA LEU A 23 5.59 -10.34 37.91
C LEU A 23 4.20 -9.78 37.56
N GLY A 24 3.71 -8.90 38.44
CA GLY A 24 2.40 -8.28 38.36
C GLY A 24 2.24 -7.44 37.08
N SER A 25 1.17 -7.74 36.37
CA SER A 25 0.72 -7.03 35.18
C SER A 25 -0.12 -5.81 35.57
N THR A 26 0.35 -4.60 35.29
CA THR A 26 -0.53 -3.44 35.14
C THR A 26 -0.95 -3.37 33.66
N THR A 27 -2.06 -3.98 33.35
CA THR A 27 -2.72 -3.87 32.05
C THR A 27 -3.48 -2.59 31.97
N SER A 28 -3.00 -1.64 31.17
CA SER A 28 -3.82 -0.56 30.64
C SER A 28 -4.68 -1.15 29.52
N THR A 29 -5.95 -1.39 29.81
CA THR A 29 -6.93 -1.88 28.86
C THR A 29 -7.41 -0.73 27.98
N TYR A 30 -6.91 -0.66 26.75
CA TYR A 30 -7.57 0.09 25.69
C TYR A 30 -8.70 -0.79 25.12
N THR A 31 -9.93 -0.43 25.44
CA THR A 31 -11.13 -1.06 24.89
C THR A 31 -11.56 -0.31 23.63
N PRO A 32 -11.61 -0.93 22.45
CA PRO A 32 -12.19 -0.29 21.27
C PRO A 32 -13.71 -0.24 21.45
N PRO A 33 -14.39 0.86 21.07
CA PRO A 33 -15.83 1.03 21.26
C PRO A 33 -16.64 0.35 20.14
N TYR A 34 -16.63 -0.96 20.02
CA TYR A 34 -17.66 -1.69 19.27
C TYR A 34 -17.63 -3.18 19.63
N ILE A 35 -18.18 -3.52 20.80
CA ILE A 35 -18.71 -4.86 21.04
C ILE A 35 -20.23 -4.75 20.84
N ARG A 36 -20.74 -5.27 19.74
CA ARG A 36 -22.17 -5.59 19.65
C ARG A 36 -22.46 -6.72 20.64
N SER A 37 -23.25 -6.42 21.66
CA SER A 37 -23.88 -7.42 22.50
C SER A 37 -24.66 -8.41 21.62
N GLU A 38 -24.47 -9.69 21.86
CA GLU A 38 -25.34 -10.74 21.36
C GLU A 38 -26.79 -10.46 21.82
N THR A 39 -27.60 -9.96 20.91
CA THR A 39 -29.06 -10.07 21.03
C THR A 39 -29.53 -10.96 19.91
N SER A 40 -30.10 -12.07 20.34
CA SER A 40 -30.82 -13.09 19.59
C SER A 40 -31.49 -12.55 18.33
N SER A 41 -31.21 -13.20 17.21
CA SER A 41 -31.88 -13.05 15.92
C SER A 41 -33.41 -13.27 16.07
N PRO A 42 -34.25 -12.31 15.65
CA PRO A 42 -35.68 -12.54 15.54
C PRO A 42 -36.07 -12.81 14.08
N TYR A 43 -35.48 -13.82 13.46
CA TYR A 43 -35.97 -14.28 12.15
C TYR A 43 -36.25 -15.78 12.15
N LEU A 44 -37.34 -16.15 12.85
CA LEU A 44 -38.11 -17.37 12.58
C LEU A 44 -39.47 -17.23 13.26
N SER A 45 -40.40 -16.48 12.68
CA SER A 45 -41.86 -16.77 12.72
C SER A 45 -42.64 -15.75 11.88
N SER A 46 -43.61 -16.29 11.18
CA SER A 46 -44.67 -15.66 10.40
C SER A 46 -44.31 -15.28 8.94
N ALA A 47 -44.60 -16.22 8.06
CA ALA A 47 -45.00 -15.92 6.68
C ALA A 47 -46.29 -15.06 6.72
N SER A 48 -46.16 -13.75 6.58
CA SER A 48 -47.25 -12.87 6.16
C SER A 48 -46.80 -12.24 4.83
N SER A 49 -47.60 -12.46 3.82
CA SER A 49 -47.54 -11.86 2.50
C SER A 49 -47.55 -10.33 2.62
N SER A 50 -46.39 -9.72 2.68
CA SER A 50 -46.20 -8.32 2.40
C SER A 50 -45.42 -8.23 1.08
N THR A 51 -46.11 -7.78 0.05
CA THR A 51 -45.54 -7.30 -1.20
C THR A 51 -44.39 -6.37 -0.85
N GLU A 52 -43.14 -6.85 -1.05
CA GLU A 52 -41.95 -5.99 -1.05
C GLU A 52 -42.19 -4.90 -2.10
N HIS A 53 -42.38 -3.68 -1.64
CA HIS A 53 -42.21 -2.51 -2.47
C HIS A 53 -40.74 -2.56 -2.96
N LEU A 54 -40.52 -3.05 -4.17
CA LEU A 54 -39.30 -2.91 -4.90
C LEU A 54 -38.99 -1.41 -4.94
N ASP A 55 -37.96 -1.03 -4.21
CA ASP A 55 -37.42 0.32 -4.23
C ASP A 55 -36.89 0.56 -5.65
N HIS A 56 -37.69 1.17 -6.52
CA HIS A 56 -37.42 1.37 -7.94
C HIS A 56 -36.22 2.31 -8.21
N GLN A 57 -35.50 2.75 -7.17
CA GLN A 57 -34.37 3.67 -7.29
C GLN A 57 -33.00 3.01 -7.21
N CYS A 58 -32.87 1.77 -6.73
CA CYS A 58 -31.55 1.11 -6.58
C CYS A 58 -31.28 0.11 -7.72
N PRO A 59 -30.07 0.14 -8.35
CA PRO A 59 -29.72 -0.84 -9.39
C PRO A 59 -29.71 -2.27 -8.87
N ASP A 60 -30.31 -3.20 -9.62
CA ASP A 60 -30.22 -4.65 -9.35
C ASP A 60 -28.85 -5.19 -9.79
N TYR A 61 -27.89 -5.12 -8.89
CA TYR A 61 -26.50 -5.54 -9.18
C TYR A 61 -26.37 -7.02 -9.49
N LEU A 62 -27.21 -7.91 -8.90
CA LEU A 62 -27.16 -9.33 -9.26
C LEU A 62 -27.49 -9.53 -10.74
N ARG A 63 -28.57 -8.90 -11.21
CA ARG A 63 -28.96 -8.94 -12.63
C ARG A 63 -27.89 -8.30 -13.51
N LEU A 64 -27.40 -7.09 -13.16
CA LEU A 64 -26.39 -6.40 -13.95
C LEU A 64 -25.08 -7.20 -14.07
N ILE A 65 -24.66 -7.91 -13.02
CA ILE A 65 -23.47 -8.76 -13.03
C ILE A 65 -23.70 -10.02 -13.89
N LEU A 66 -24.84 -10.66 -13.76
CA LEU A 66 -25.19 -11.86 -14.55
C LEU A 66 -25.36 -11.55 -16.04
N THR A 67 -25.75 -10.32 -16.40
CA THR A 67 -25.90 -9.86 -17.80
C THR A 67 -24.72 -9.03 -18.28
N ALA A 68 -23.61 -8.99 -17.53
CA ALA A 68 -22.43 -8.24 -17.91
C ALA A 68 -21.80 -8.76 -19.20
N ARG A 69 -21.44 -7.84 -20.09
CA ARG A 69 -20.93 -8.14 -21.44
C ARG A 69 -19.40 -8.26 -21.51
N CYS A 70 -18.71 -8.12 -20.39
CA CYS A 70 -17.24 -8.09 -20.36
C CYS A 70 -16.58 -9.35 -20.95
N TYR A 71 -17.24 -10.50 -20.92
CA TYR A 71 -16.73 -11.76 -21.51
C TYR A 71 -16.72 -11.81 -23.04
N GLU A 72 -17.21 -10.79 -23.72
CA GLU A 72 -17.05 -10.66 -25.17
C GLU A 72 -15.57 -10.49 -25.57
N ILE A 73 -14.72 -9.97 -24.66
CA ILE A 73 -13.29 -9.77 -24.89
C ILE A 73 -12.39 -10.38 -23.80
N LEU A 74 -12.93 -10.59 -22.60
CA LEU A 74 -12.13 -11.04 -21.47
C LEU A 74 -12.11 -12.56 -21.35
N LYS A 75 -10.97 -13.05 -20.91
CA LYS A 75 -10.82 -14.42 -20.41
C LYS A 75 -11.09 -14.46 -18.92
N GLN A 76 -11.69 -15.53 -18.47
CA GLN A 76 -11.77 -15.82 -17.04
C GLN A 76 -10.35 -15.96 -16.49
N THR A 77 -9.99 -15.15 -15.49
CA THR A 77 -8.66 -15.22 -14.89
C THR A 77 -8.55 -16.41 -13.93
N PRO A 78 -7.36 -17.00 -13.77
CA PRO A 78 -7.20 -18.13 -12.86
C PRO A 78 -7.30 -17.70 -11.39
N LEU A 79 -7.74 -18.67 -10.57
CA LEU A 79 -7.61 -18.65 -9.12
C LEU A 79 -6.41 -19.54 -8.75
N THR A 80 -5.27 -18.91 -8.45
CA THR A 80 -3.98 -19.59 -8.26
C THR A 80 -3.72 -19.82 -6.77
N HIS A 81 -3.41 -21.03 -6.38
CA HIS A 81 -2.99 -21.34 -4.99
C HIS A 81 -1.58 -20.80 -4.74
N ALA A 82 -1.43 -19.93 -3.74
CA ALA A 82 -0.16 -19.35 -3.31
C ALA A 82 0.48 -20.29 -2.25
N ILE A 83 1.23 -21.27 -2.71
CA ILE A 83 1.71 -22.40 -1.87
C ILE A 83 2.67 -21.90 -0.78
N ASN A 84 3.66 -21.06 -1.13
CA ASN A 84 4.63 -20.56 -0.17
C ASN A 84 3.96 -19.66 0.89
N LEU A 85 3.08 -18.77 0.44
CA LEU A 85 2.35 -17.89 1.34
C LEU A 85 1.37 -18.66 2.23
N SER A 86 0.72 -19.69 1.69
CA SER A 86 -0.16 -20.60 2.44
C SER A 86 0.61 -21.29 3.56
N ASN A 87 1.77 -21.85 3.26
CA ASN A 87 2.62 -22.51 4.24
C ASN A 87 3.13 -21.54 5.32
N LYS A 88 3.60 -20.34 4.91
CA LYS A 88 4.06 -19.29 5.84
C LYS A 88 2.96 -18.86 6.82
N SER A 89 1.72 -18.79 6.37
CA SER A 89 0.57 -18.30 7.17
C SER A 89 -0.21 -19.41 7.87
N GLN A 90 0.07 -20.68 7.60
CA GLN A 90 -0.71 -21.85 8.04
C GLN A 90 -2.20 -21.77 7.62
N ASN A 91 -2.46 -21.22 6.43
CA ASN A 91 -3.78 -21.06 5.85
C ASN A 91 -3.76 -21.49 4.37
N GLN A 92 -4.92 -21.50 3.71
CA GLN A 92 -5.03 -21.74 2.27
C GLN A 92 -5.29 -20.40 1.58
N ILE A 93 -4.29 -19.84 0.91
CA ILE A 93 -4.39 -18.54 0.26
C ILE A 93 -4.42 -18.71 -1.26
N TYR A 94 -5.44 -18.18 -1.88
CA TYR A 94 -5.63 -18.18 -3.32
C TYR A 94 -5.57 -16.76 -3.87
N LEU A 95 -4.92 -16.60 -5.02
CA LEU A 95 -4.78 -15.32 -5.72
C LEU A 95 -5.72 -15.30 -6.92
N LYS A 96 -6.66 -14.35 -6.94
CA LYS A 96 -7.47 -14.07 -8.12
C LYS A 96 -6.70 -13.13 -9.04
N ARG A 97 -6.22 -13.66 -10.17
CA ARG A 97 -5.15 -13.11 -10.98
C ARG A 97 -5.63 -12.08 -12.02
N GLU A 98 -6.15 -10.95 -11.58
CA GLU A 98 -6.56 -9.85 -12.48
C GLU A 98 -5.37 -9.11 -13.14
N ASP A 99 -4.17 -9.30 -12.62
CA ASP A 99 -2.91 -8.90 -13.23
C ASP A 99 -2.62 -9.59 -14.57
N LEU A 100 -3.29 -10.71 -14.89
CA LEU A 100 -3.16 -11.45 -16.14
C LEU A 100 -4.16 -11.02 -17.24
N GLN A 101 -4.97 -10.00 -17.01
CA GLN A 101 -5.76 -9.38 -18.06
C GLN A 101 -4.87 -8.73 -19.14
N ASP A 102 -5.36 -8.58 -20.36
CA ASP A 102 -4.59 -8.03 -21.49
C ASP A 102 -4.03 -6.61 -21.24
N VAL A 103 -4.70 -5.82 -20.39
CA VAL A 103 -4.23 -4.51 -19.92
C VAL A 103 -3.64 -4.56 -18.51
N PHE A 104 -3.27 -5.74 -18.04
CA PHE A 104 -2.63 -6.01 -16.76
C PHE A 104 -3.39 -5.48 -15.54
N SER A 105 -4.73 -5.39 -15.61
CA SER A 105 -5.57 -5.01 -14.46
C SER A 105 -7.05 -5.33 -14.67
N PHE A 106 -7.78 -5.46 -13.57
CA PHE A 106 -9.22 -5.71 -13.56
C PHE A 106 -10.06 -4.59 -14.21
N LYS A 107 -9.51 -3.41 -14.39
CA LYS A 107 -10.26 -2.21 -14.85
C LYS A 107 -10.93 -2.41 -16.20
N ILE A 108 -10.39 -3.27 -17.04
CA ILE A 108 -10.98 -3.60 -18.33
C ILE A 108 -12.41 -4.17 -18.21
N ARG A 109 -12.72 -4.91 -17.13
CA ARG A 109 -14.04 -5.51 -16.90
C ARG A 109 -15.14 -4.46 -16.86
N GLY A 110 -15.00 -3.49 -15.95
CA GLY A 110 -15.98 -2.41 -15.80
C GLY A 110 -15.95 -1.42 -16.96
N ALA A 111 -14.77 -1.08 -17.48
CA ALA A 111 -14.64 -0.19 -18.62
C ALA A 111 -15.35 -0.77 -19.86
N TYR A 112 -15.07 -2.03 -20.20
CA TYR A 112 -15.72 -2.68 -21.32
C TYR A 112 -17.23 -2.84 -21.10
N ASN A 113 -17.64 -3.30 -19.92
CA ASN A 113 -19.05 -3.48 -19.63
C ASN A 113 -19.84 -2.17 -19.77
N LYS A 114 -19.27 -1.05 -19.33
CA LYS A 114 -19.89 0.29 -19.50
C LYS A 114 -19.98 0.67 -20.98
N VAL A 115 -18.88 0.57 -21.72
CA VAL A 115 -18.83 0.93 -23.15
C VAL A 115 -19.77 0.05 -23.98
N ALA A 116 -19.88 -1.25 -23.65
CA ALA A 116 -20.78 -2.19 -24.33
C ALA A 116 -22.28 -1.84 -24.17
N HIS A 117 -22.64 -1.17 -23.08
CA HIS A 117 -24.03 -0.75 -22.81
C HIS A 117 -24.35 0.66 -23.27
N LEU A 118 -23.44 1.34 -23.95
CA LEU A 118 -23.73 2.63 -24.58
C LEU A 118 -24.70 2.48 -25.74
N THR A 119 -25.55 3.46 -25.93
CA THR A 119 -26.39 3.59 -27.12
C THR A 119 -25.56 3.79 -28.37
N GLU A 120 -26.09 3.48 -29.55
CA GLU A 120 -25.37 3.68 -30.82
C GLU A 120 -25.00 5.17 -31.02
N GLN A 121 -25.83 6.10 -30.58
CA GLN A 121 -25.54 7.53 -30.64
C GLN A 121 -24.34 7.90 -29.75
N GLU A 122 -24.26 7.39 -28.51
CA GLU A 122 -23.14 7.62 -27.61
C GLU A 122 -21.84 7.02 -28.17
N LYS A 123 -21.91 5.83 -28.77
CA LYS A 123 -20.76 5.19 -29.43
C LYS A 123 -20.25 6.02 -30.62
N GLN A 124 -21.16 6.57 -31.42
CA GLN A 124 -20.78 7.44 -32.55
C GLN A 124 -20.10 8.72 -32.11
N CYS A 125 -20.56 9.34 -31.03
CA CYS A 125 -19.91 10.53 -30.46
C CYS A 125 -18.51 10.17 -29.91
N GLY A 126 -18.35 9.01 -29.32
CA GLY A 126 -17.12 8.54 -28.70
C GLY A 126 -17.12 8.65 -27.17
N VAL A 127 -16.05 8.19 -26.58
CA VAL A 127 -15.91 8.14 -25.11
C VAL A 127 -14.72 8.96 -24.62
N ILE A 128 -14.80 9.41 -23.36
CA ILE A 128 -13.73 10.16 -22.70
C ILE A 128 -13.53 9.62 -21.27
N ALA A 129 -12.31 9.66 -20.79
CA ALA A 129 -12.03 9.36 -19.37
C ALA A 129 -10.86 10.21 -18.86
N CYS A 130 -10.91 10.59 -17.58
CA CYS A 130 -9.78 11.19 -16.86
C CYS A 130 -9.07 10.10 -16.08
N SER A 131 -7.90 9.68 -16.53
CA SER A 131 -7.06 8.69 -15.83
C SER A 131 -5.68 8.60 -16.47
N ALA A 132 -4.64 8.47 -15.65
CA ALA A 132 -3.28 8.19 -16.09
C ALA A 132 -2.82 6.72 -15.83
N GLY A 133 -3.71 5.86 -15.34
CA GLY A 133 -3.36 4.49 -14.92
C GLY A 133 -4.20 3.40 -15.59
N ASN A 134 -4.56 2.40 -14.80
CA ASN A 134 -5.26 1.18 -15.22
C ASN A 134 -6.59 1.46 -15.93
N HIS A 135 -7.35 2.44 -15.44
CA HIS A 135 -8.64 2.77 -16.05
C HIS A 135 -8.48 3.35 -17.47
N ALA A 136 -7.46 4.18 -17.69
CA ALA A 136 -7.15 4.73 -19.01
C ALA A 136 -6.91 3.62 -20.03
N GLN A 137 -6.12 2.60 -19.68
CA GLN A 137 -5.84 1.45 -20.53
C GLN A 137 -7.10 0.60 -20.76
N GLY A 138 -7.92 0.40 -19.69
CA GLY A 138 -9.18 -0.32 -19.80
C GLY A 138 -10.17 0.34 -20.78
N VAL A 139 -10.34 1.67 -20.68
CA VAL A 139 -11.21 2.42 -21.62
C VAL A 139 -10.65 2.39 -23.04
N ALA A 140 -9.33 2.59 -23.18
CA ALA A 140 -8.68 2.55 -24.49
C ALA A 140 -8.84 1.20 -25.19
N GLN A 141 -8.62 0.10 -24.48
CA GLN A 141 -8.80 -1.27 -25.01
C GLN A 141 -10.26 -1.54 -25.36
N ALA A 142 -11.20 -1.16 -24.49
CA ALA A 142 -12.63 -1.33 -24.75
C ALA A 142 -13.07 -0.60 -26.02
N ALA A 143 -12.67 0.65 -26.14
CA ALA A 143 -12.97 1.49 -27.31
C ALA A 143 -12.32 0.96 -28.59
N GLN A 144 -11.04 0.54 -28.53
CA GLN A 144 -10.33 -0.07 -29.66
C GLN A 144 -11.07 -1.31 -30.18
N THR A 145 -11.47 -2.20 -29.28
CA THR A 145 -12.16 -3.45 -29.65
C THR A 145 -13.51 -3.19 -30.31
N MET A 146 -14.22 -2.14 -29.89
CA MET A 146 -15.53 -1.78 -30.45
C MET A 146 -15.46 -0.78 -31.60
N GLY A 147 -14.26 -0.33 -32.02
CA GLY A 147 -14.10 0.68 -33.07
C GLY A 147 -14.63 2.05 -32.70
N ILE A 148 -14.64 2.39 -31.40
CA ILE A 148 -15.15 3.67 -30.87
C ILE A 148 -14.00 4.63 -30.65
N LYS A 149 -14.20 5.92 -30.98
CA LYS A 149 -13.23 6.98 -30.67
C LYS A 149 -13.10 7.15 -29.15
N ALA A 150 -11.88 7.11 -28.63
CA ALA A 150 -11.60 7.34 -27.21
C ALA A 150 -10.61 8.48 -27.00
N THR A 151 -10.91 9.36 -26.05
CA THR A 151 -10.05 10.44 -25.60
C THR A 151 -9.74 10.24 -24.13
N ILE A 152 -8.45 10.26 -23.78
CA ILE A 152 -8.00 10.11 -22.40
C ILE A 152 -7.29 11.39 -21.96
N VAL A 153 -7.79 12.01 -20.91
CA VAL A 153 -7.18 13.19 -20.31
C VAL A 153 -6.30 12.79 -19.14
N MET A 154 -5.07 13.26 -19.13
CA MET A 154 -4.07 12.95 -18.09
C MET A 154 -3.41 14.26 -17.62
N PRO A 155 -2.96 14.35 -16.36
CA PRO A 155 -2.13 15.45 -15.91
C PRO A 155 -0.84 15.56 -16.74
N THR A 156 -0.36 16.79 -16.95
CA THR A 156 0.87 17.06 -17.72
C THR A 156 2.10 16.30 -17.18
N PRO A 157 2.32 16.16 -15.86
CA PRO A 157 3.46 15.44 -15.32
C PRO A 157 3.35 13.92 -15.37
N THR A 158 2.34 13.37 -16.08
CA THR A 158 2.20 11.92 -16.24
C THR A 158 3.41 11.32 -16.95
N PRO A 159 4.05 10.27 -16.41
CA PRO A 159 5.16 9.59 -17.05
C PRO A 159 4.83 9.13 -18.48
N GLU A 160 5.78 9.31 -19.39
CA GLU A 160 5.57 9.02 -20.82
C GLU A 160 5.16 7.57 -21.09
N ILE A 161 5.67 6.62 -20.30
CA ILE A 161 5.30 5.21 -20.45
C ILE A 161 3.81 4.98 -20.29
N LYS A 162 3.14 5.70 -19.38
CA LYS A 162 1.70 5.59 -19.14
C LYS A 162 0.90 6.14 -20.35
N SER A 163 1.26 7.31 -20.84
CA SER A 163 0.61 7.92 -22.02
C SER A 163 0.88 7.12 -23.30
N ARG A 164 2.09 6.57 -23.46
CA ARG A 164 2.47 5.72 -24.61
C ARG A 164 1.64 4.44 -24.65
N ASN A 165 1.42 3.78 -23.52
CA ASN A 165 0.61 2.58 -23.45
C ASN A 165 -0.83 2.81 -23.92
N VAL A 166 -1.42 3.95 -23.56
CA VAL A 166 -2.77 4.35 -23.99
C VAL A 166 -2.81 4.69 -25.49
N ARG A 167 -1.81 5.44 -25.99
CA ARG A 167 -1.71 5.73 -27.44
C ARG A 167 -1.55 4.46 -28.28
N ARG A 168 -0.79 3.47 -27.77
CA ARG A 168 -0.65 2.16 -28.44
C ARG A 168 -1.99 1.45 -28.66
N LEU A 169 -2.96 1.69 -27.76
CA LEU A 169 -4.32 1.17 -27.86
C LEU A 169 -5.24 2.05 -28.73
N GLY A 170 -4.68 2.96 -29.54
CA GLY A 170 -5.41 3.77 -30.51
C GLY A 170 -6.16 4.98 -29.95
N SER A 171 -6.06 5.27 -28.65
CA SER A 171 -6.75 6.41 -28.04
C SER A 171 -5.99 7.71 -28.19
N THR A 172 -6.71 8.82 -28.31
CA THR A 172 -6.16 10.18 -28.22
C THR A 172 -5.83 10.50 -26.77
N VAL A 173 -4.60 10.94 -26.50
CA VAL A 173 -4.18 11.37 -25.16
C VAL A 173 -3.98 12.87 -25.13
N ILE A 174 -4.68 13.53 -24.22
CA ILE A 174 -4.57 14.96 -23.93
C ILE A 174 -3.89 15.11 -22.57
N LEU A 175 -2.75 15.80 -22.56
CA LEU A 175 -2.05 16.18 -21.34
C LEU A 175 -2.50 17.58 -20.92
N HIS A 176 -3.17 17.69 -19.77
CA HIS A 176 -3.71 18.95 -19.29
C HIS A 176 -3.66 19.04 -17.76
N GLY A 177 -3.31 20.25 -17.27
CA GLY A 177 -3.29 20.54 -15.85
C GLY A 177 -2.07 19.98 -15.10
N LYS A 178 -1.87 20.48 -13.88
CA LYS A 178 -0.74 20.10 -13.01
C LYS A 178 -1.02 18.86 -12.17
N ASN A 179 -2.30 18.55 -11.95
CA ASN A 179 -2.78 17.47 -11.10
C ASN A 179 -4.03 16.81 -11.68
N PHE A 180 -4.52 15.78 -10.98
CA PHE A 180 -5.70 15.01 -11.39
C PHE A 180 -6.98 15.88 -11.44
N ASP A 181 -7.15 16.82 -10.50
CA ASP A 181 -8.36 17.63 -10.42
C ASP A 181 -8.48 18.59 -11.63
N GLU A 182 -7.37 19.22 -12.02
CA GLU A 182 -7.33 20.07 -13.23
C GLU A 182 -7.59 19.26 -14.51
N ALA A 183 -6.99 18.05 -14.60
CA ALA A 183 -7.25 17.16 -15.73
C ALA A 183 -8.71 16.70 -15.78
N LYS A 184 -9.35 16.48 -14.62
CA LYS A 184 -10.76 16.11 -14.52
C LYS A 184 -11.67 17.23 -14.99
N VAL A 185 -11.42 18.47 -14.62
CA VAL A 185 -12.18 19.65 -15.08
C VAL A 185 -12.11 19.76 -16.62
N GLU A 186 -10.93 19.57 -17.21
CA GLU A 186 -10.77 19.58 -18.67
C GLU A 186 -11.49 18.40 -19.33
N CYS A 187 -11.43 17.22 -18.73
CA CYS A 187 -12.19 16.05 -19.20
C CYS A 187 -13.70 16.33 -19.24
N GLU A 188 -14.25 16.94 -18.20
CA GLU A 188 -15.67 17.32 -18.12
C GLU A 188 -16.02 18.42 -19.16
N ARG A 189 -15.13 19.38 -19.38
CA ARG A 189 -15.30 20.41 -20.40
C ARG A 189 -15.35 19.82 -21.80
N LEU A 190 -14.39 18.92 -22.11
CA LEU A 190 -14.33 18.25 -23.42
C LEU A 190 -15.51 17.30 -23.62
N ALA A 191 -15.95 16.60 -22.58
CA ALA A 191 -17.13 15.74 -22.65
C ALA A 191 -18.36 16.51 -23.11
N LYS A 192 -18.58 17.71 -22.57
CA LYS A 192 -19.71 18.58 -22.96
C LYS A 192 -19.55 19.18 -24.34
N LEU A 193 -18.33 19.64 -24.69
CA LEU A 193 -18.06 20.29 -25.97
C LEU A 193 -18.21 19.34 -27.16
N GLU A 194 -17.70 18.13 -27.02
CA GLU A 194 -17.62 17.12 -28.09
C GLU A 194 -18.72 16.05 -28.00
N ASN A 195 -19.63 16.19 -27.04
CA ASN A 195 -20.67 15.19 -26.71
C ASN A 195 -20.10 13.79 -26.42
N TYR A 196 -18.89 13.69 -25.86
CA TYR A 196 -18.33 12.41 -25.45
C TYR A 196 -19.04 11.85 -24.21
N THR A 197 -19.24 10.55 -24.20
CA THR A 197 -19.70 9.85 -22.98
C THR A 197 -18.52 9.64 -22.03
N ASN A 198 -18.62 10.18 -20.83
CA ASN A 198 -17.61 9.95 -19.78
C ASN A 198 -17.73 8.53 -19.24
N ILE A 199 -16.58 7.83 -19.13
CA ILE A 199 -16.47 6.49 -18.55
C ILE A 199 -15.82 6.62 -17.17
N PRO A 200 -16.61 6.58 -16.08
CA PRO A 200 -16.07 6.74 -14.73
C PRO A 200 -15.19 5.56 -14.30
N PRO A 201 -14.18 5.79 -13.45
CA PRO A 201 -13.25 4.73 -13.04
C PRO A 201 -13.82 3.74 -12.01
N PHE A 202 -14.94 4.04 -11.34
CA PHE A 202 -15.51 3.19 -10.29
C PHE A 202 -17.01 3.47 -9.98
N ASP A 203 -17.47 4.72 -10.04
CA ASP A 203 -18.80 5.08 -9.53
C ASP A 203 -19.85 5.12 -10.66
N ASP A 204 -20.15 3.95 -11.19
CA ASP A 204 -21.16 3.75 -12.24
C ASP A 204 -21.70 2.31 -12.15
N PRO A 205 -23.02 2.09 -12.25
CA PRO A 205 -23.62 0.76 -12.09
C PRO A 205 -23.07 -0.31 -13.06
N TYR A 206 -22.80 0.04 -14.30
CA TYR A 206 -22.23 -0.90 -15.28
C TYR A 206 -20.75 -1.18 -15.01
N VAL A 207 -20.00 -0.16 -14.55
CA VAL A 207 -18.60 -0.35 -14.13
C VAL A 207 -18.54 -1.26 -12.91
N ILE A 208 -19.35 -1.01 -11.88
CA ILE A 208 -19.44 -1.84 -10.67
C ILE A 208 -19.84 -3.27 -11.02
N ALA A 209 -20.83 -3.44 -11.90
CA ALA A 209 -21.29 -4.77 -12.34
C ALA A 209 -20.20 -5.54 -13.09
N GLY A 210 -19.43 -4.89 -13.96
CA GLY A 210 -18.30 -5.50 -14.63
C GLY A 210 -17.26 -6.03 -13.63
N GLN A 211 -16.96 -5.27 -12.57
CA GLN A 211 -16.06 -5.71 -11.50
C GLN A 211 -16.65 -6.86 -10.67
N GLY A 212 -17.97 -6.88 -10.49
CA GLY A 212 -18.68 -7.95 -9.77
C GLY A 212 -18.54 -9.34 -10.41
N THR A 213 -18.23 -9.41 -11.71
CA THR A 213 -17.96 -10.68 -12.41
C THR A 213 -16.76 -11.43 -11.80
N ILE A 214 -15.83 -10.74 -11.13
CA ILE A 214 -14.73 -11.36 -10.39
C ILE A 214 -15.27 -12.21 -9.24
N GLY A 215 -16.24 -11.71 -8.49
CA GLY A 215 -16.91 -12.47 -7.43
C GLY A 215 -17.61 -13.71 -7.96
N ALA A 216 -18.29 -13.59 -9.12
CA ALA A 216 -18.92 -14.72 -9.79
C ALA A 216 -17.91 -15.79 -10.25
N GLU A 217 -16.73 -15.38 -10.72
CA GLU A 217 -15.65 -16.30 -11.08
C GLU A 217 -15.07 -17.00 -9.85
N ILE A 218 -14.79 -16.29 -8.77
CA ILE A 218 -14.24 -16.86 -7.54
C ILE A 218 -15.16 -17.98 -7.02
N LEU A 219 -16.47 -17.72 -6.91
CA LEU A 219 -17.43 -18.70 -6.40
C LEU A 219 -17.62 -19.92 -7.32
N ARG A 220 -17.23 -19.83 -8.60
CA ARG A 220 -17.23 -20.97 -9.53
C ARG A 220 -15.91 -21.74 -9.56
N GLN A 221 -14.81 -21.09 -9.14
CA GLN A 221 -13.46 -21.66 -9.22
C GLN A 221 -13.04 -22.38 -7.94
N HIS A 222 -13.75 -22.19 -6.84
CA HIS A 222 -13.48 -22.86 -5.57
C HIS A 222 -14.79 -23.26 -4.89
N ASN A 223 -14.73 -24.24 -3.99
CA ASN A 223 -15.88 -24.59 -3.18
C ASN A 223 -16.24 -23.42 -2.25
N LEU A 224 -17.41 -22.83 -2.47
CA LEU A 224 -17.86 -21.62 -1.79
C LEU A 224 -18.01 -21.82 -0.27
N GLU A 225 -18.35 -23.04 0.18
CA GLU A 225 -18.50 -23.35 1.61
C GLU A 225 -17.16 -23.35 2.37
N GLU A 226 -16.04 -23.48 1.68
CA GLU A 226 -14.71 -23.46 2.29
C GLU A 226 -14.14 -22.06 2.39
N ILE A 227 -14.60 -21.10 1.55
CA ILE A 227 -14.05 -19.75 1.54
C ILE A 227 -14.45 -18.99 2.80
N HIS A 228 -13.46 -18.64 3.61
CA HIS A 228 -13.65 -17.82 4.80
C HIS A 228 -13.80 -16.33 4.47
N ALA A 229 -12.92 -15.79 3.62
CA ALA A 229 -12.91 -14.37 3.28
C ALA A 229 -12.33 -14.08 1.88
N ILE A 230 -12.82 -13.00 1.27
CA ILE A 230 -12.28 -12.42 0.02
C ILE A 230 -11.74 -11.03 0.33
N PHE A 231 -10.49 -10.79 -0.02
CA PHE A 231 -9.75 -9.54 0.20
C PHE A 231 -9.68 -8.74 -1.09
N CYS A 232 -10.05 -7.49 -1.03
CA CYS A 232 -10.14 -6.60 -2.18
C CYS A 232 -9.37 -5.30 -1.92
N THR A 233 -8.55 -4.88 -2.87
CA THR A 233 -7.96 -3.53 -2.90
C THR A 233 -9.07 -2.50 -3.04
N VAL A 234 -9.04 -1.46 -2.20
CA VAL A 234 -10.00 -0.38 -2.22
C VAL A 234 -9.32 0.94 -2.54
N GLY A 235 -9.79 1.60 -3.60
CA GLY A 235 -9.58 2.99 -3.89
C GLY A 235 -10.94 3.67 -3.91
N GLY A 236 -11.49 3.98 -5.10
CA GLY A 236 -12.85 4.52 -5.23
C GLY A 236 -13.99 3.56 -4.88
N GLY A 237 -13.69 2.30 -4.58
CA GLY A 237 -14.64 1.29 -4.11
C GLY A 237 -15.30 0.40 -5.16
N GLY A 238 -15.08 0.63 -6.48
CA GLY A 238 -15.79 -0.11 -7.54
C GLY A 238 -15.53 -1.62 -7.56
N LEU A 239 -14.30 -2.05 -7.27
CA LEU A 239 -13.92 -3.47 -7.21
C LEU A 239 -14.67 -4.19 -6.09
N ILE A 240 -14.48 -3.72 -4.86
CA ILE A 240 -15.06 -4.34 -3.68
C ILE A 240 -16.59 -4.26 -3.68
N ALA A 241 -17.17 -3.14 -4.12
CA ALA A 241 -18.61 -2.96 -4.21
C ALA A 241 -19.24 -3.99 -5.17
N GLY A 242 -18.61 -4.21 -6.33
CA GLY A 242 -19.08 -5.20 -7.30
C GLY A 242 -18.98 -6.63 -6.77
N ILE A 243 -17.83 -7.02 -6.22
CA ILE A 243 -17.62 -8.35 -5.63
C ILE A 243 -18.60 -8.57 -4.46
N ALA A 244 -18.71 -7.62 -3.54
CA ALA A 244 -19.58 -7.71 -2.38
C ALA A 244 -21.06 -7.82 -2.75
N ALA A 245 -21.51 -7.02 -3.73
CA ALA A 245 -22.89 -7.07 -4.20
C ALA A 245 -23.31 -8.44 -4.76
N TYR A 246 -22.36 -9.16 -5.37
CA TYR A 246 -22.59 -10.53 -5.85
C TYR A 246 -22.46 -11.56 -4.72
N VAL A 247 -21.32 -11.57 -4.05
CA VAL A 247 -20.98 -12.63 -3.07
C VAL A 247 -21.96 -12.65 -1.92
N LYS A 248 -22.34 -11.49 -1.38
CA LYS A 248 -23.31 -11.42 -0.26
C LYS A 248 -24.73 -11.85 -0.64
N ARG A 249 -25.05 -11.91 -1.90
CA ARG A 249 -26.37 -12.45 -2.38
C ARG A 249 -26.32 -13.95 -2.61
N VAL A 250 -25.15 -14.51 -2.96
CA VAL A 250 -25.00 -15.94 -3.34
C VAL A 250 -24.45 -16.77 -2.17
N ALA A 251 -23.47 -16.25 -1.43
CA ALA A 251 -22.77 -16.91 -0.33
C ALA A 251 -22.53 -15.89 0.83
N PRO A 252 -23.59 -15.50 1.56
CA PRO A 252 -23.52 -14.40 2.56
C PRO A 252 -22.59 -14.67 3.74
N HIS A 253 -22.23 -15.93 3.99
CA HIS A 253 -21.26 -16.33 5.02
C HIS A 253 -19.83 -15.92 4.70
N ILE A 254 -19.48 -15.76 3.43
CA ILE A 254 -18.13 -15.33 3.02
C ILE A 254 -17.92 -13.88 3.41
N ARG A 255 -16.87 -13.62 4.17
CA ARG A 255 -16.50 -12.26 4.57
C ARG A 255 -15.86 -11.49 3.40
N ILE A 256 -16.23 -10.24 3.25
CA ILE A 256 -15.64 -9.30 2.27
C ILE A 256 -14.82 -8.27 3.03
N ILE A 257 -13.51 -8.31 2.80
CA ILE A 257 -12.54 -7.49 3.51
C ILE A 257 -11.93 -6.48 2.53
N GLY A 258 -12.08 -5.20 2.84
CA GLY A 258 -11.45 -4.12 2.09
C GLY A 258 -10.05 -3.84 2.60
N CYS A 259 -9.12 -3.55 1.67
CA CYS A 259 -7.73 -3.24 2.00
C CYS A 259 -7.37 -1.88 1.43
N GLU A 260 -6.91 -0.97 2.29
CA GLU A 260 -6.43 0.37 1.95
C GLU A 260 -5.04 0.62 2.54
N THR A 261 -4.31 1.61 2.00
CA THR A 261 -3.09 2.09 2.63
C THR A 261 -3.43 3.04 3.78
N VAL A 262 -2.57 3.10 4.79
CA VAL A 262 -2.74 4.02 5.93
C VAL A 262 -2.79 5.50 5.52
N ASP A 263 -2.18 5.84 4.38
CA ASP A 263 -2.07 7.19 3.83
C ASP A 263 -3.05 7.49 2.67
N ALA A 264 -3.93 6.52 2.30
CA ALA A 264 -5.00 6.70 1.32
C ALA A 264 -6.21 5.82 1.72
N ASN A 265 -6.83 6.10 2.86
CA ASN A 265 -7.85 5.30 3.53
C ASN A 265 -9.26 5.93 3.45
N ALA A 266 -9.61 6.50 2.30
CA ALA A 266 -10.86 7.26 2.11
C ALA A 266 -12.13 6.44 2.41
N MET A 267 -12.17 5.15 2.05
CA MET A 267 -13.32 4.28 2.33
C MET A 267 -13.41 3.95 3.82
N THR A 268 -12.29 3.62 4.46
CA THR A 268 -12.24 3.34 5.90
C THR A 268 -12.70 4.56 6.72
N ALA A 269 -12.18 5.75 6.39
CA ALA A 269 -12.60 7.00 7.03
C ALA A 269 -14.09 7.28 6.81
N SER A 270 -14.60 7.03 5.59
CA SER A 270 -16.00 7.25 5.24
C SER A 270 -16.94 6.27 5.97
N LEU A 271 -16.58 5.00 6.05
CA LEU A 271 -17.38 3.99 6.76
C LEU A 271 -17.42 4.26 8.27
N ARG A 272 -16.28 4.66 8.85
CA ARG A 272 -16.22 5.08 10.28
C ARG A 272 -17.08 6.32 10.55
N ALA A 273 -17.09 7.27 9.63
CA ALA A 273 -17.88 8.50 9.76
C ALA A 273 -19.37 8.33 9.40
N GLY A 274 -19.78 7.22 8.80
CA GLY A 274 -21.13 7.01 8.28
C GLY A 274 -21.51 7.90 7.09
N ARG A 275 -20.56 8.62 6.51
CA ARG A 275 -20.70 9.53 5.36
C ARG A 275 -19.41 9.59 4.57
N ARG A 276 -19.47 9.95 3.30
CA ARG A 276 -18.26 10.15 2.50
C ARG A 276 -17.40 11.25 3.11
N VAL A 277 -16.10 10.93 3.27
CA VAL A 277 -15.07 11.83 3.78
C VAL A 277 -14.09 12.14 2.65
N GLU A 278 -13.72 13.41 2.51
CA GLU A 278 -12.66 13.84 1.63
C GLU A 278 -11.36 13.92 2.42
N LEU A 279 -10.34 13.19 1.98
CA LEU A 279 -9.00 13.26 2.55
C LEU A 279 -8.31 14.55 2.08
N SER A 280 -7.59 15.22 2.97
CA SER A 280 -6.78 16.39 2.63
C SER A 280 -5.66 16.04 1.66
N GLU A 281 -5.01 14.91 1.91
CA GLU A 281 -3.89 14.38 1.13
C GLU A 281 -4.01 12.86 0.98
N VAL A 282 -3.35 12.30 -0.02
CA VAL A 282 -3.27 10.84 -0.25
C VAL A 282 -1.85 10.45 -0.63
N GLY A 283 -1.39 9.34 -0.05
CA GLY A 283 -0.14 8.71 -0.44
C GLY A 283 -0.25 8.08 -1.83
N LEU A 284 0.77 8.26 -2.65
CA LEU A 284 0.79 7.83 -4.06
C LEU A 284 1.60 6.56 -4.31
N PHE A 285 2.03 5.85 -3.26
CA PHE A 285 2.74 4.59 -3.45
C PHE A 285 1.87 3.54 -4.12
N ALA A 286 0.62 3.36 -3.67
CA ALA A 286 -0.37 2.52 -4.33
C ALA A 286 -1.31 3.37 -5.21
N ASP A 287 -0.75 4.06 -6.21
CA ASP A 287 -1.44 5.04 -7.06
C ASP A 287 -2.72 4.51 -7.72
N GLY A 288 -2.79 3.22 -8.04
CA GLY A 288 -4.00 2.57 -8.54
C GLY A 288 -5.18 2.54 -7.54
N ALA A 289 -4.91 2.78 -6.25
CA ALA A 289 -5.90 2.83 -5.17
C ALA A 289 -5.98 4.20 -4.47
N ALA A 290 -5.12 5.16 -4.81
CA ALA A 290 -5.06 6.47 -4.16
C ALA A 290 -6.19 7.39 -4.64
N VAL A 291 -7.23 7.56 -3.83
CA VAL A 291 -8.34 8.49 -4.09
C VAL A 291 -8.62 9.34 -2.86
N ARG A 292 -8.94 10.62 -3.08
CA ARG A 292 -9.34 11.54 -1.99
C ARG A 292 -10.76 11.31 -1.52
N VAL A 293 -11.66 10.94 -2.43
CA VAL A 293 -13.08 10.75 -2.15
C VAL A 293 -13.58 9.50 -2.85
N VAL A 294 -14.24 8.63 -2.13
CA VAL A 294 -14.89 7.43 -2.67
C VAL A 294 -16.16 7.77 -3.45
N GLY A 295 -16.62 6.88 -4.32
CA GLY A 295 -17.88 7.05 -5.04
C GLY A 295 -19.09 7.08 -4.12
N GLU A 296 -20.17 7.64 -4.57
CA GLU A 296 -21.44 7.69 -3.82
C GLU A 296 -22.08 6.31 -3.78
N GLU A 297 -22.24 5.70 -4.93
CA GLU A 297 -22.85 4.39 -5.05
C GLU A 297 -21.93 3.29 -4.49
N THR A 298 -20.61 3.41 -4.72
CA THR A 298 -19.64 2.45 -4.14
C THR A 298 -19.62 2.54 -2.62
N PHE A 299 -19.70 3.73 -2.03
CA PHE A 299 -19.82 3.90 -0.57
C PHE A 299 -21.09 3.25 -0.02
N ARG A 300 -22.24 3.49 -0.65
CA ARG A 300 -23.53 2.89 -0.27
C ARG A 300 -23.46 1.36 -0.26
N LEU A 301 -22.86 0.78 -1.28
CA LEU A 301 -22.69 -0.68 -1.37
C LEU A 301 -21.69 -1.21 -0.34
N CYS A 302 -20.57 -0.51 -0.14
CA CYS A 302 -19.59 -0.91 0.87
C CYS A 302 -20.18 -0.84 2.28
N GLN A 303 -20.94 0.21 2.60
CA GLN A 303 -21.62 0.33 3.90
C GLN A 303 -22.58 -0.84 4.15
N LYS A 304 -23.20 -1.37 3.10
CA LYS A 304 -24.17 -2.47 3.21
C LYS A 304 -23.53 -3.85 3.27
N PHE A 305 -22.41 -4.06 2.54
CA PHE A 305 -21.95 -5.41 2.21
C PHE A 305 -20.51 -5.72 2.64
N VAL A 306 -19.69 -4.73 3.00
CA VAL A 306 -18.31 -4.95 3.45
C VAL A 306 -18.32 -5.25 4.94
N ASP A 307 -17.63 -6.32 5.33
CA ASP A 307 -17.61 -6.77 6.73
C ASP A 307 -16.54 -6.04 7.55
N GLU A 308 -15.38 -5.73 6.92
CA GLU A 308 -14.25 -5.13 7.62
C GLU A 308 -13.32 -4.40 6.65
N MET A 309 -12.61 -3.40 7.16
CA MET A 309 -11.55 -2.68 6.44
C MET A 309 -10.22 -2.86 7.17
N ILE A 310 -9.16 -3.18 6.43
CA ILE A 310 -7.79 -3.32 6.92
C ILE A 310 -6.91 -2.27 6.26
N GLU A 311 -6.23 -1.50 7.09
CA GLU A 311 -5.25 -0.51 6.64
C GLU A 311 -3.84 -1.12 6.73
N VAL A 312 -3.03 -0.98 5.69
CA VAL A 312 -1.67 -1.52 5.62
C VAL A 312 -0.65 -0.44 5.28
N THR A 313 0.59 -0.66 5.69
CA THR A 313 1.71 0.23 5.39
C THR A 313 2.32 -0.09 4.03
N ASN A 314 3.09 0.85 3.49
CA ASN A 314 3.82 0.64 2.23
C ASN A 314 4.83 -0.52 2.33
N ASP A 315 5.44 -0.72 3.51
CA ASP A 315 6.38 -1.82 3.74
C ASP A 315 5.65 -3.19 3.72
N GLU A 316 4.43 -3.28 4.31
CA GLU A 316 3.59 -4.49 4.24
C GLU A 316 3.17 -4.80 2.79
N ILE A 317 2.92 -3.78 1.96
CA ILE A 317 2.64 -3.95 0.52
C ILE A 317 3.89 -4.47 -0.21
N CYS A 318 5.08 -3.93 0.06
CA CYS A 318 6.33 -4.39 -0.53
C CYS A 318 6.58 -5.87 -0.20
N ALA A 319 6.35 -6.27 1.05
CA ALA A 319 6.41 -7.67 1.47
C ALA A 319 5.41 -8.56 0.72
N ALA A 320 4.19 -8.08 0.49
CA ALA A 320 3.17 -8.80 -0.25
C ALA A 320 3.53 -8.96 -1.74
N ILE A 321 4.11 -7.94 -2.38
CA ILE A 321 4.59 -8.02 -3.77
C ILE A 321 5.68 -9.10 -3.89
N LYS A 322 6.61 -9.16 -2.92
CA LYS A 322 7.63 -10.21 -2.85
C LYS A 322 7.00 -11.59 -2.72
N ASP A 323 6.03 -11.79 -1.80
CA ASP A 323 5.36 -13.07 -1.63
C ASP A 323 4.63 -13.51 -2.91
N ILE A 324 3.92 -12.59 -3.60
CA ILE A 324 3.26 -12.87 -4.88
C ILE A 324 4.29 -13.29 -5.93
N PHE A 325 5.43 -12.59 -6.00
CA PHE A 325 6.50 -12.95 -6.94
C PHE A 325 7.09 -14.35 -6.63
N GLU A 326 7.31 -14.68 -5.36
CA GLU A 326 7.82 -16.00 -4.95
C GLU A 326 6.89 -17.13 -5.35
N ASP A 327 5.56 -16.92 -5.31
CA ASP A 327 4.57 -17.93 -5.68
C ASP A 327 4.24 -17.97 -7.18
N THR A 328 4.32 -16.84 -7.87
CA THR A 328 3.76 -16.74 -9.25
C THR A 328 4.78 -16.35 -10.32
N ARG A 329 5.95 -15.83 -9.94
CA ARG A 329 6.95 -15.17 -10.81
C ARG A 329 6.40 -13.95 -11.54
N SER A 330 5.26 -13.41 -11.09
CA SER A 330 4.69 -12.16 -11.60
C SER A 330 4.97 -11.01 -10.64
N ILE A 331 5.27 -9.85 -11.19
CA ILE A 331 5.47 -8.62 -10.43
C ILE A 331 4.19 -7.80 -10.54
N VAL A 332 3.46 -7.66 -9.45
CA VAL A 332 2.25 -6.83 -9.38
C VAL A 332 2.61 -5.40 -8.97
N GLU A 333 1.78 -4.44 -9.35
CA GLU A 333 1.89 -3.06 -8.87
C GLU A 333 1.52 -2.95 -7.36
N PRO A 334 1.88 -1.87 -6.65
CA PRO A 334 1.55 -1.73 -5.24
C PRO A 334 0.06 -1.91 -4.93
N ALA A 335 -0.85 -1.34 -5.74
CA ALA A 335 -2.28 -1.58 -5.60
C ALA A 335 -2.65 -3.06 -5.81
N GLY A 336 -1.92 -3.79 -6.67
CA GLY A 336 -2.09 -5.22 -6.91
C GLY A 336 -1.68 -6.10 -5.73
N GLY A 337 -0.71 -5.66 -4.93
CA GLY A 337 -0.24 -6.34 -3.71
C GLY A 337 -1.07 -6.06 -2.46
N LEU A 338 -1.87 -5.00 -2.47
CA LEU A 338 -2.57 -4.46 -1.31
C LEU A 338 -3.54 -5.49 -0.65
N ALA A 339 -4.30 -6.23 -1.44
CA ALA A 339 -5.21 -7.25 -0.94
C ALA A 339 -4.48 -8.41 -0.22
N VAL A 340 -3.31 -8.80 -0.71
CA VAL A 340 -2.47 -9.82 -0.07
C VAL A 340 -1.87 -9.29 1.22
N ALA A 341 -1.40 -8.03 1.25
CA ALA A 341 -0.92 -7.39 2.46
C ALA A 341 -2.02 -7.36 3.54
N GLY A 342 -3.24 -6.96 3.17
CA GLY A 342 -4.39 -6.96 4.06
C GLY A 342 -4.77 -8.37 4.54
N CYS A 343 -4.72 -9.38 3.67
CA CYS A 343 -4.96 -10.77 4.03
C CYS A 343 -3.95 -11.26 5.09
N LYS A 344 -2.66 -11.04 4.87
CA LYS A 344 -1.60 -11.39 5.83
C LYS A 344 -1.82 -10.71 7.19
N LYS A 345 -2.15 -9.43 7.18
CA LYS A 345 -2.40 -8.65 8.39
C LYS A 345 -3.63 -9.15 9.14
N TYR A 346 -4.74 -9.33 8.43
CA TYR A 346 -5.99 -9.86 8.98
C TYR A 346 -5.80 -11.21 9.66
N LEU A 347 -5.16 -12.18 8.99
CA LEU A 347 -4.91 -13.50 9.54
C LEU A 347 -4.06 -13.45 10.82
N ARG A 348 -3.06 -12.56 10.85
CA ARG A 348 -2.20 -12.34 12.00
C ARG A 348 -2.94 -11.69 13.18
N GLU A 349 -3.70 -10.63 12.93
CA GLU A 349 -4.40 -9.87 13.99
C GLU A 349 -5.54 -10.67 14.62
N HIS A 350 -6.22 -11.51 13.81
CA HIS A 350 -7.28 -12.39 14.30
C HIS A 350 -6.78 -13.78 14.76
N ASN A 351 -5.46 -14.03 14.73
CA ASN A 351 -4.83 -15.32 15.09
C ASN A 351 -5.48 -16.52 14.37
N LEU A 352 -5.75 -16.39 13.07
CA LEU A 352 -6.46 -17.40 12.28
C LEU A 352 -5.48 -18.37 11.61
N THR A 353 -5.79 -19.68 11.71
CA THR A 353 -5.10 -20.76 10.99
C THR A 353 -6.13 -21.70 10.37
N GLY A 354 -5.72 -22.45 9.33
CA GLY A 354 -6.58 -23.41 8.66
C GLY A 354 -7.73 -22.79 7.86
N LYS A 355 -7.68 -21.48 7.55
CA LYS A 355 -8.73 -20.79 6.78
C LYS A 355 -8.38 -20.72 5.31
N THR A 356 -9.41 -20.80 4.46
CA THR A 356 -9.30 -20.54 3.03
C THR A 356 -9.61 -19.09 2.74
N CYS A 357 -8.67 -18.34 2.18
CA CYS A 357 -8.78 -16.93 1.86
C CYS A 357 -8.48 -16.69 0.38
N VAL A 358 -9.20 -15.77 -0.23
CA VAL A 358 -8.95 -15.32 -1.60
C VAL A 358 -8.53 -13.86 -1.59
N ALA A 359 -7.38 -13.54 -2.19
CA ALA A 359 -6.92 -12.17 -2.38
C ALA A 359 -6.91 -11.79 -3.86
N VAL A 360 -7.49 -10.64 -4.21
CA VAL A 360 -7.54 -10.19 -5.60
C VAL A 360 -6.25 -9.44 -5.94
N THR A 361 -5.39 -10.03 -6.80
CA THR A 361 -4.22 -9.35 -7.37
C THR A 361 -4.69 -8.44 -8.49
N SER A 362 -5.00 -7.19 -8.15
CA SER A 362 -5.82 -6.29 -8.95
C SER A 362 -5.16 -5.74 -10.21
N GLY A 363 -3.81 -5.71 -10.27
CA GLY A 363 -3.06 -5.24 -11.44
C GLY A 363 -1.55 -5.33 -11.32
N ALA A 364 -0.87 -5.12 -12.47
CA ALA A 364 0.58 -5.20 -12.61
C ALA A 364 1.21 -4.04 -13.42
N ASN A 365 0.50 -2.93 -13.61
CA ASN A 365 0.98 -1.78 -14.38
C ASN A 365 2.00 -0.92 -13.60
N MET A 366 3.06 -1.57 -13.13
CA MET A 366 4.11 -0.91 -12.35
C MET A 366 5.25 -0.40 -13.24
N ASN A 367 5.78 0.78 -12.92
CA ASN A 367 7.04 1.23 -13.51
C ASN A 367 8.20 0.40 -12.94
N PHE A 368 9.10 -0.07 -13.81
CA PHE A 368 10.21 -0.94 -13.41
C PHE A 368 11.10 -0.34 -12.32
N GLU A 369 11.28 0.97 -12.34
CA GLU A 369 12.09 1.71 -11.35
C GLU A 369 11.57 1.58 -9.91
N ARG A 370 10.24 1.37 -9.73
CA ARG A 370 9.63 1.13 -8.41
C ARG A 370 10.07 -0.18 -7.76
N LEU A 371 10.59 -1.14 -8.55
CA LEU A 371 11.10 -2.39 -8.02
C LEU A 371 12.23 -2.19 -7.02
N ARG A 372 13.04 -1.14 -7.21
CA ARG A 372 14.10 -0.81 -6.26
C ARG A 372 13.54 -0.54 -4.86
N PHE A 373 12.50 0.30 -4.78
CA PHE A 373 11.84 0.59 -3.51
C PHE A 373 11.21 -0.67 -2.89
N VAL A 374 10.53 -1.48 -3.71
CA VAL A 374 9.92 -2.73 -3.25
C VAL A 374 10.97 -3.68 -2.68
N ALA A 375 12.09 -3.86 -3.38
CA ALA A 375 13.18 -4.74 -2.93
C ALA A 375 13.82 -4.27 -1.62
N GLU A 376 13.99 -2.96 -1.43
CA GLU A 376 14.58 -2.37 -0.23
C GLU A 376 13.65 -2.43 1.00
N ARG A 377 12.33 -2.49 0.81
CA ARG A 377 11.34 -2.44 1.89
C ARG A 377 10.68 -3.78 2.21
N ALA A 378 10.80 -4.76 1.32
CA ALA A 378 10.10 -6.02 1.48
C ALA A 378 10.48 -6.78 2.76
N LEU A 379 11.76 -6.85 3.10
CA LEU A 379 12.23 -7.53 4.32
C LEU A 379 11.84 -6.80 5.61
N LEU A 380 11.81 -5.47 5.57
CA LEU A 380 11.28 -4.65 6.67
C LEU A 380 9.79 -4.92 6.89
N GLY A 381 9.02 -4.96 5.83
CA GLY A 381 7.58 -5.28 5.87
C GLY A 381 7.28 -6.71 6.31
N GLU A 382 8.17 -7.66 6.05
CA GLU A 382 8.13 -9.03 6.59
C GLU A 382 8.55 -9.11 8.06
N GLN A 383 9.11 -8.03 8.62
CA GLN A 383 9.75 -7.98 9.94
C GLN A 383 10.92 -8.97 10.09
N LYS A 384 11.64 -9.18 8.99
CA LYS A 384 12.81 -10.05 8.88
C LYS A 384 14.12 -9.29 8.76
N GLU A 385 14.08 -7.99 8.75
CA GLU A 385 15.23 -7.12 8.84
C GLU A 385 15.03 -6.11 9.96
N ALA A 386 16.07 -5.87 10.74
CA ALA A 386 16.11 -4.86 11.78
C ALA A 386 17.14 -3.80 11.44
N LEU A 387 16.81 -2.54 11.74
CA LEU A 387 17.72 -1.41 11.64
C LEU A 387 18.00 -0.89 13.06
N LEU A 388 19.26 -0.83 13.45
CA LEU A 388 19.69 -0.29 14.74
C LEU A 388 20.59 0.92 14.56
N SER A 389 20.40 1.89 15.43
CA SER A 389 21.38 2.92 15.76
C SER A 389 22.06 2.56 17.07
N VAL A 390 23.38 2.49 17.06
CA VAL A 390 24.15 2.08 18.25
C VAL A 390 25.25 3.07 18.55
N VAL A 391 25.43 3.43 19.83
CA VAL A 391 26.58 4.19 20.31
C VAL A 391 27.50 3.27 21.08
N ILE A 392 28.75 3.22 20.63
CA ILE A 392 29.81 2.43 21.26
C ILE A 392 30.98 3.33 21.66
N PRO A 393 31.82 2.92 22.62
CA PRO A 393 33.08 3.61 22.90
C PRO A 393 33.99 3.64 21.67
N GLU A 394 34.58 4.80 21.35
CA GLU A 394 35.53 4.96 20.26
C GLU A 394 36.90 4.43 20.67
N GLN A 395 37.07 3.13 20.73
CA GLN A 395 38.31 2.46 21.08
C GLN A 395 38.47 1.12 20.36
N PRO A 396 39.71 0.66 20.15
CA PRO A 396 39.96 -0.64 19.53
C PRO A 396 39.19 -1.78 20.21
N GLY A 397 38.56 -2.65 19.42
CA GLY A 397 37.80 -3.81 19.90
C GLY A 397 36.32 -3.55 20.21
N SER A 398 35.85 -2.31 20.32
CA SER A 398 34.43 -2.01 20.59
C SER A 398 33.52 -2.47 19.46
N PHE A 399 33.97 -2.37 18.23
CA PHE A 399 33.26 -2.89 17.07
C PHE A 399 33.04 -4.41 17.14
N LEU A 400 34.11 -5.16 17.46
CA LEU A 400 34.00 -6.60 17.60
C LEU A 400 33.02 -6.97 18.74
N LYS A 401 33.06 -6.27 19.87
CA LYS A 401 32.10 -6.47 20.95
C LYS A 401 30.67 -6.28 20.49
N LEU A 402 30.38 -5.19 19.79
CA LEU A 402 29.04 -4.97 19.22
C LEU A 402 28.63 -6.09 18.27
N TYR A 403 29.52 -6.49 17.36
CA TYR A 403 29.23 -7.56 16.40
C TYR A 403 28.88 -8.89 17.09
N MET A 404 29.53 -9.22 18.20
CA MET A 404 29.25 -10.45 18.95
C MET A 404 27.84 -10.53 19.51
N HIS A 405 27.15 -9.40 19.73
CA HIS A 405 25.74 -9.38 20.13
C HIS A 405 24.79 -9.67 18.95
N ILE A 406 25.25 -9.46 17.73
CA ILE A 406 24.46 -9.70 16.51
C ILE A 406 24.74 -11.10 15.97
N HIS A 407 25.99 -11.59 16.08
CA HIS A 407 26.35 -12.93 15.61
C HIS A 407 25.49 -14.02 16.30
N PRO A 408 24.93 -15.03 15.55
CA PRO A 408 25.24 -15.40 14.15
C PRO A 408 24.32 -14.79 13.09
N LEU A 409 23.56 -13.74 13.39
CA LEU A 409 22.68 -13.09 12.41
C LEU A 409 23.48 -12.45 11.28
N MET A 410 22.90 -12.48 10.08
CA MET A 410 23.53 -11.91 8.90
C MET A 410 23.34 -10.40 8.89
N VAL A 411 24.44 -9.64 9.00
CA VAL A 411 24.44 -8.18 8.83
C VAL A 411 24.19 -7.85 7.36
N THR A 412 23.22 -6.99 7.08
CA THR A 412 22.86 -6.53 5.72
C THR A 412 23.44 -5.17 5.41
N GLU A 413 23.60 -4.31 6.41
CA GLU A 413 24.26 -3.03 6.27
C GLU A 413 24.97 -2.65 7.57
N PHE A 414 26.13 -2.03 7.43
CA PHE A 414 26.90 -1.52 8.53
C PHE A 414 27.63 -0.26 8.10
N SER A 415 27.35 0.85 8.74
CA SER A 415 27.96 2.11 8.44
C SER A 415 28.53 2.75 9.69
N TYR A 416 29.80 3.05 9.62
CA TYR A 416 30.57 3.70 10.68
C TYR A 416 31.56 4.68 10.04
N ARG A 417 31.72 5.83 10.67
CA ARG A 417 32.77 6.78 10.33
C ARG A 417 33.43 7.30 11.59
N PHE A 418 34.76 7.20 11.63
CA PHE A 418 35.54 7.84 12.66
C PHE A 418 35.35 9.36 12.59
N ALA A 419 34.97 9.95 13.71
CA ALA A 419 34.99 11.39 13.90
C ALA A 419 35.77 11.72 15.17
N ALA A 420 36.65 12.72 15.11
CA ALA A 420 37.33 13.24 16.30
C ALA A 420 36.27 13.85 17.21
N ASN A 421 35.76 13.04 18.16
CA ASN A 421 34.68 13.41 19.06
C ASN A 421 35.24 13.56 20.48
N PRO A 422 35.04 14.72 21.17
CA PRO A 422 35.44 14.91 22.56
C PRO A 422 34.92 13.84 23.52
N LYS A 423 33.74 13.27 23.24
CA LYS A 423 33.12 12.21 24.04
C LYS A 423 33.71 10.82 23.81
N LYS A 424 34.56 10.66 22.82
CA LYS A 424 35.10 9.35 22.40
C LYS A 424 34.03 8.27 22.18
N GLU A 425 32.97 8.65 21.55
CA GLU A 425 31.83 7.80 21.18
C GLU A 425 31.73 7.65 19.68
N ALA A 426 31.49 6.44 19.21
CA ALA A 426 31.21 6.14 17.83
C ALA A 426 29.73 5.84 17.62
N HIS A 427 29.16 6.45 16.59
CA HIS A 427 27.77 6.25 16.18
C HIS A 427 27.69 5.30 14.99
N ILE A 428 26.95 4.23 15.15
CA ILE A 428 26.85 3.14 14.18
C ILE A 428 25.41 3.03 13.71
N TYR A 429 25.24 2.99 12.41
CA TYR A 429 24.02 2.51 11.77
C TYR A 429 24.27 1.10 11.26
N MET A 430 23.38 0.18 11.59
CA MET A 430 23.49 -1.19 11.12
C MET A 430 22.13 -1.80 10.85
N SER A 431 22.10 -2.75 9.91
CA SER A 431 20.96 -3.62 9.71
C SER A 431 21.38 -5.07 9.63
N PHE A 432 20.46 -5.97 10.01
CA PHE A 432 20.70 -7.40 10.01
C PHE A 432 19.40 -8.18 9.82
N LEU A 433 19.52 -9.39 9.27
CA LEU A 433 18.40 -10.31 9.14
C LEU A 433 18.07 -10.98 10.45
N CYS A 434 16.78 -11.10 10.75
CA CYS A 434 16.24 -11.83 11.89
C CYS A 434 15.08 -12.73 11.45
N GLN A 435 14.71 -13.70 12.29
CA GLN A 435 13.55 -14.55 12.01
C GLN A 435 12.25 -13.89 12.46
N ASP A 436 12.30 -13.22 13.62
CA ASP A 436 11.17 -12.49 14.21
C ASP A 436 11.71 -11.25 14.93
N ARG A 437 11.68 -10.10 14.23
CA ARG A 437 12.19 -8.83 14.74
C ARG A 437 11.62 -8.44 16.10
N ARG A 438 10.32 -8.71 16.30
CA ARG A 438 9.64 -8.33 17.56
C ARG A 438 10.15 -9.08 18.77
N LYS A 439 10.68 -10.28 18.57
CA LYS A 439 11.24 -11.11 19.65
C LYS A 439 12.74 -10.93 19.80
N GLU A 440 13.47 -10.89 18.68
CA GLU A 440 14.93 -10.92 18.69
C GLU A 440 15.54 -9.55 19.00
N VAL A 441 15.03 -8.47 18.41
CA VAL A 441 15.60 -7.12 18.58
C VAL A 441 15.58 -6.64 20.04
N PRO A 442 14.51 -6.78 20.83
CA PRO A 442 14.54 -6.39 22.24
C PRO A 442 15.61 -7.12 23.05
N LEU A 443 15.84 -8.42 22.78
CA LEU A 443 16.86 -9.21 23.45
C LEU A 443 18.28 -8.77 23.08
N ILE A 444 18.50 -8.47 21.79
CA ILE A 444 19.78 -7.96 21.31
C ILE A 444 20.07 -6.59 21.92
N MET A 445 19.10 -5.69 21.92
CA MET A 445 19.25 -4.34 22.53
C MET A 445 19.54 -4.44 24.04
N GLU A 446 18.86 -5.32 24.75
CA GLU A 446 19.14 -5.58 26.18
C GLU A 446 20.58 -6.07 26.40
N SER A 447 21.04 -6.99 25.53
CA SER A 447 22.41 -7.53 25.57
C SER A 447 23.45 -6.44 25.33
N ILE A 448 23.24 -5.58 24.31
CA ILE A 448 24.10 -4.43 23.98
C ILE A 448 24.17 -3.45 25.16
N THR A 449 23.02 -3.16 25.76
CA THR A 449 22.93 -2.20 26.87
C THR A 449 23.64 -2.70 28.13
N LYS A 450 23.60 -3.99 28.42
CA LYS A 450 24.33 -4.61 29.55
C LYS A 450 25.84 -4.44 29.47
N GLU A 451 26.39 -4.32 28.27
CA GLU A 451 27.81 -4.04 28.03
C GLU A 451 28.17 -2.53 28.04
N GLY A 452 27.24 -1.68 28.47
CA GLY A 452 27.45 -0.23 28.59
C GLY A 452 27.36 0.54 27.29
N MET A 453 26.90 -0.09 26.22
CA MET A 453 26.60 0.56 24.93
C MET A 453 25.14 1.04 24.91
N GLN A 454 24.79 1.92 23.97
CA GLN A 454 23.41 2.37 23.81
C GLN A 454 22.90 1.90 22.44
N ALA A 455 21.66 1.40 22.36
CA ALA A 455 21.07 0.95 21.13
C ALA A 455 19.61 1.41 21.02
N TRP A 456 19.18 1.74 19.79
CA TRP A 456 17.83 2.11 19.45
C TRP A 456 17.37 1.31 18.23
N ASP A 457 16.17 0.75 18.32
CA ASP A 457 15.48 0.17 17.15
C ASP A 457 14.89 1.31 16.32
N ILE A 458 15.41 1.48 15.10
CA ILE A 458 15.02 2.51 14.14
C ILE A 458 14.32 1.90 12.92
N SER A 459 13.90 0.64 13.02
CA SER A 459 13.28 -0.11 11.92
C SER A 459 11.95 0.50 11.45
N GLU A 460 11.24 1.22 12.30
CA GLU A 460 9.99 1.90 11.92
C GLU A 460 10.19 3.39 11.61
N ASP A 461 11.38 3.93 11.83
CA ASP A 461 11.68 5.34 11.54
C ASP A 461 11.85 5.56 10.04
N GLU A 462 10.99 6.37 9.44
CA GLU A 462 10.99 6.61 7.99
C GLU A 462 12.23 7.41 7.53
N MET A 463 12.77 8.30 8.37
CA MET A 463 14.02 8.99 8.09
C MET A 463 15.18 8.00 8.04
N ALA A 464 15.22 7.05 8.99
CA ALA A 464 16.26 6.02 9.02
C ALA A 464 16.20 5.14 7.76
N LYS A 465 15.02 4.62 7.42
CA LYS A 465 14.80 3.78 6.24
C LYS A 465 15.18 4.46 4.93
N SER A 466 14.91 5.75 4.82
CA SER A 466 15.08 6.48 3.56
C SER A 466 16.45 7.15 3.43
N HIS A 467 17.06 7.59 4.54
CA HIS A 467 18.18 8.52 4.51
C HIS A 467 19.38 8.11 5.37
N ALA A 468 19.20 7.48 6.54
CA ALA A 468 20.28 7.31 7.51
C ALA A 468 21.52 6.61 6.95
N ARG A 469 21.35 5.61 6.07
CA ARG A 469 22.46 4.90 5.41
C ARG A 469 23.43 5.80 4.64
N TYR A 470 22.97 6.98 4.19
CA TYR A 470 23.75 7.90 3.38
C TYR A 470 24.35 9.05 4.17
N MET A 471 23.98 9.15 5.45
CA MET A 471 24.23 10.35 6.26
C MET A 471 25.19 10.11 7.41
N ILE A 472 25.77 8.92 7.45
CA ILE A 472 26.66 8.55 8.54
C ILE A 472 28.01 9.22 8.37
N GLY A 473 28.40 9.98 9.36
CA GLY A 473 29.76 10.45 9.56
C GLY A 473 30.03 11.92 9.40
N GLY A 474 29.05 12.79 9.53
CA GLY A 474 29.31 14.21 9.52
C GLY A 474 28.47 14.96 10.54
N ARG A 475 29.09 15.48 11.61
CA ARG A 475 28.51 16.55 12.41
C ARG A 475 28.68 17.85 11.65
N SER A 476 27.63 18.66 11.64
CA SER A 476 27.68 20.01 11.11
C SER A 476 27.97 20.99 12.23
N GLU A 477 28.90 21.91 12.00
CA GLU A 477 29.10 23.09 12.85
C GLU A 477 28.21 24.26 12.40
N ALA A 478 27.24 24.00 11.53
CA ALA A 478 26.33 25.00 11.00
C ALA A 478 25.43 25.56 12.12
N ALA A 479 25.58 26.84 12.40
CA ALA A 479 24.70 27.52 13.35
C ALA A 479 23.27 27.60 12.84
N ASN A 480 22.28 27.50 13.74
CA ASN A 480 20.85 27.61 13.42
C ASN A 480 20.38 26.62 12.35
N GLU A 481 20.99 25.44 12.28
CA GLU A 481 20.58 24.40 11.34
C GLU A 481 19.25 23.76 11.75
N ARG A 482 18.31 23.73 10.81
CA ARG A 482 17.04 23.01 10.95
C ARG A 482 16.97 21.93 9.88
N MET A 483 16.54 20.75 10.29
CA MET A 483 16.45 19.59 9.41
C MET A 483 15.01 19.34 8.99
N PHE A 484 14.77 19.20 7.68
CA PHE A 484 13.46 18.96 7.12
C PHE A 484 13.49 17.76 6.19
N ARG A 485 12.45 16.94 6.27
CA ARG A 485 12.13 15.91 5.30
C ARG A 485 10.97 16.38 4.45
N PHE A 486 11.23 16.55 3.14
CA PHE A 486 10.24 16.96 2.16
C PHE A 486 9.81 15.78 1.29
N GLU A 487 8.59 15.85 0.78
CA GLU A 487 8.09 15.00 -0.29
C GLU A 487 7.89 15.84 -1.55
N PHE A 488 8.80 15.72 -2.50
CA PHE A 488 8.74 16.42 -3.78
C PHE A 488 8.02 15.56 -4.81
N PRO A 489 7.13 16.15 -5.65
CA PRO A 489 6.66 15.45 -6.83
C PRO A 489 7.84 15.18 -7.79
N GLU A 490 7.97 13.93 -8.26
CA GLU A 490 9.00 13.51 -9.22
C GLU A 490 8.69 14.06 -10.61
N ARG A 491 8.93 15.35 -10.78
CA ARG A 491 8.74 16.07 -12.05
C ARG A 491 9.83 17.12 -12.26
N PRO A 492 10.19 17.43 -13.52
CA PRO A 492 11.07 18.57 -13.82
C PRO A 492 10.56 19.85 -13.18
N GLY A 493 11.44 20.60 -12.55
CA GLY A 493 11.14 21.89 -11.91
C GLY A 493 10.75 21.84 -10.44
N ALA A 494 10.50 20.66 -9.85
CA ALA A 494 10.18 20.58 -8.41
C ALA A 494 11.36 21.02 -7.54
N LEU A 495 12.57 20.53 -7.84
CA LEU A 495 13.79 20.98 -7.16
C LEU A 495 14.08 22.47 -7.43
N LEU A 496 13.85 22.95 -8.66
CA LEU A 496 14.03 24.36 -8.99
C LEU A 496 13.12 25.24 -8.14
N GLN A 497 11.84 24.90 -8.04
CA GLN A 497 10.87 25.64 -7.21
C GLN A 497 11.31 25.69 -5.73
N PHE A 498 11.87 24.60 -5.20
CA PHE A 498 12.43 24.57 -3.85
C PHE A 498 13.62 25.53 -3.71
N LEU A 499 14.58 25.47 -4.62
CA LEU A 499 15.81 26.26 -4.55
C LEU A 499 15.56 27.76 -4.80
N GLU A 500 14.70 28.12 -5.76
CA GLU A 500 14.36 29.50 -6.08
C GLU A 500 13.60 30.21 -4.95
N GLY A 501 12.87 29.45 -4.13
CA GLY A 501 12.17 29.99 -2.96
C GLY A 501 13.07 30.30 -1.78
N LEU A 502 14.30 29.78 -1.75
CA LEU A 502 15.25 30.05 -0.67
C LEU A 502 15.79 31.49 -0.76
N ARG A 503 15.75 32.21 0.35
CA ARG A 503 16.36 33.55 0.43
C ARG A 503 17.87 33.47 0.41
N ALA A 504 18.53 34.54 -0.02
CA ALA A 504 19.99 34.65 -0.10
C ALA A 504 20.72 34.47 1.26
N GLY A 505 20.01 34.67 2.39
CA GLY A 505 20.55 34.44 3.73
C GLY A 505 20.36 33.02 4.27
N TRP A 506 19.61 32.18 3.57
CA TRP A 506 19.35 30.80 4.01
C TRP A 506 20.25 29.83 3.26
N ASN A 507 21.14 29.21 3.99
CA ASN A 507 22.08 28.26 3.41
C ASN A 507 21.57 26.82 3.53
N VAL A 508 21.77 26.02 2.49
CA VAL A 508 21.54 24.58 2.52
C VAL A 508 22.78 23.92 3.12
N SER A 509 22.68 23.40 4.34
CA SER A 509 23.78 22.75 5.05
C SER A 509 23.85 21.26 4.80
N LEU A 510 22.72 20.64 4.49
CA LEU A 510 22.59 19.26 4.07
C LEU A 510 21.51 19.16 2.99
N PHE A 511 21.76 18.37 1.98
CA PHE A 511 20.74 18.02 0.98
C PHE A 511 20.93 16.57 0.54
N HIS A 512 19.96 15.74 0.87
CA HIS A 512 19.94 14.35 0.43
C HIS A 512 18.65 14.09 -0.34
N TYR A 513 18.83 13.74 -1.59
CA TYR A 513 17.77 13.39 -2.51
C TYR A 513 18.06 12.04 -3.16
N ARG A 514 17.04 11.19 -3.23
CA ARG A 514 17.13 9.91 -3.93
C ARG A 514 15.82 9.64 -4.67
N ASN A 515 15.91 9.47 -5.99
CA ASN A 515 14.82 8.95 -6.79
C ASN A 515 14.68 7.44 -6.56
N HIS A 516 13.54 7.03 -6.02
CA HIS A 516 13.21 5.63 -5.75
C HIS A 516 12.24 5.03 -6.78
N GLY A 517 11.96 5.75 -7.89
CA GLY A 517 10.92 5.34 -8.86
C GLY A 517 9.49 5.52 -8.33
N SER A 518 9.32 6.29 -7.26
CA SER A 518 8.02 6.75 -6.76
C SER A 518 7.62 8.03 -7.48
N ASP A 519 6.33 8.36 -7.53
CA ASP A 519 5.86 9.65 -8.04
C ASP A 519 6.20 10.81 -7.09
N MET A 520 6.66 10.50 -5.88
CA MET A 520 7.13 11.44 -4.88
C MET A 520 8.55 11.08 -4.42
N ALA A 521 9.44 12.06 -4.47
CA ALA A 521 10.80 11.94 -3.94
C ALA A 521 10.84 12.34 -2.46
N LYS A 522 11.56 11.58 -1.66
CA LYS A 522 11.87 11.95 -0.27
C LYS A 522 13.20 12.68 -0.24
N VAL A 523 13.17 13.93 0.16
CA VAL A 523 14.33 14.83 0.26
C VAL A 523 14.58 15.14 1.71
N LEU A 524 15.82 14.97 2.17
CA LEU A 524 16.26 15.49 3.45
C LEU A 524 17.11 16.73 3.20
N ALA A 525 16.72 17.86 3.80
CA ALA A 525 17.44 19.12 3.69
C ALA A 525 17.73 19.70 5.07
N GLY A 526 18.99 20.01 5.34
CA GLY A 526 19.42 20.86 6.41
C GLY A 526 19.47 22.31 5.94
N LEU A 527 18.81 23.21 6.65
CA LEU A 527 18.71 24.62 6.31
C LEU A 527 19.16 25.47 7.48
N GLN A 528 20.08 26.39 7.22
CA GLN A 528 20.47 27.42 8.18
C GLN A 528 19.50 28.59 8.07
N VAL A 529 18.64 28.75 9.06
CA VAL A 529 17.64 29.82 9.09
C VAL A 529 17.89 30.65 10.35
N PRO A 530 18.26 31.94 10.22
CA PRO A 530 18.36 32.83 11.37
C PRO A 530 17.04 32.91 12.15
N GLU A 531 17.09 33.07 13.46
CA GLU A 531 15.88 33.11 14.29
C GLU A 531 14.94 34.26 13.92
N GLU A 532 15.49 35.39 13.49
CA GLU A 532 14.74 36.57 13.01
C GLU A 532 13.92 36.27 11.74
N ASP A 533 14.28 35.24 10.97
CA ASP A 533 13.62 34.89 9.71
C ASP A 533 12.55 33.78 9.86
N ASN A 534 12.27 33.32 11.07
CA ASN A 534 11.33 32.20 11.29
C ASN A 534 9.95 32.40 10.68
N ASP A 535 9.38 33.61 10.77
CA ASP A 535 8.05 33.92 10.20
C ASP A 535 8.06 33.87 8.66
N GLU A 536 9.13 34.38 8.06
CA GLU A 536 9.31 34.38 6.62
C GLU A 536 9.58 32.95 6.10
N PHE A 537 10.33 32.20 6.86
CA PHE A 537 10.58 30.79 6.54
C PHE A 537 9.30 29.95 6.63
N ALA A 538 8.43 30.21 7.61
CA ALA A 538 7.13 29.57 7.70
C ALA A 538 6.24 29.90 6.48
N LYS A 539 6.28 31.14 6.00
CA LYS A 539 5.58 31.55 4.76
C LYS A 539 6.13 30.83 3.53
N TYR A 540 7.45 30.71 3.43
CA TYR A 540 8.10 29.96 2.35
C TYR A 540 7.64 28.49 2.34
N LEU A 541 7.67 27.81 3.50
CA LEU A 541 7.22 26.42 3.62
C LEU A 541 5.75 26.25 3.18
N ALA A 542 4.89 27.19 3.57
CA ALA A 542 3.48 27.18 3.17
C ALA A 542 3.29 27.40 1.67
N GLN A 543 4.08 28.30 1.04
CA GLN A 543 4.02 28.59 -0.39
C GLN A 543 4.59 27.46 -1.25
N LEU A 544 5.54 26.70 -0.73
CA LEU A 544 6.18 25.60 -1.44
C LEU A 544 5.17 24.51 -1.84
N ASN A 545 4.10 24.36 -1.05
CA ASN A 545 3.02 23.38 -1.27
C ASN A 545 3.52 21.94 -1.45
N TYR A 546 4.60 21.60 -0.74
CA TYR A 546 5.12 20.24 -0.58
C TYR A 546 4.83 19.75 0.82
N HIS A 547 4.57 18.45 0.95
CA HIS A 547 4.51 17.86 2.28
C HIS A 547 5.91 17.91 2.92
N TRP A 548 5.98 18.31 4.18
CA TRP A 548 7.23 18.36 4.90
C TRP A 548 7.04 18.00 6.37
N VAL A 549 8.10 17.49 6.96
CA VAL A 549 8.19 17.19 8.39
C VAL A 549 9.50 17.80 8.89
N GLU A 550 9.45 18.55 9.98
CA GLU A 550 10.66 19.03 10.64
C GLU A 550 11.26 17.91 11.47
N GLU A 551 12.49 17.56 11.17
CA GLU A 551 13.25 16.47 11.79
C GLU A 551 14.37 16.99 12.73
N THR A 552 14.43 18.29 13.02
CA THR A 552 15.44 18.91 13.90
C THR A 552 15.49 18.27 15.29
N ASN A 553 14.35 17.80 15.80
CA ASN A 553 14.26 17.12 17.09
C ASN A 553 14.30 15.59 16.98
N ASN A 554 14.45 15.03 15.79
CA ASN A 554 14.56 13.60 15.61
C ASN A 554 15.79 13.07 16.35
N PRO A 555 15.67 12.00 17.15
CA PRO A 555 16.80 11.41 17.87
C PRO A 555 17.97 11.02 16.97
N LEU A 556 17.70 10.54 15.76
CA LEU A 556 18.74 10.19 14.79
C LEU A 556 19.51 11.42 14.32
N TYR A 557 18.81 12.51 13.99
CA TYR A 557 19.48 13.75 13.61
C TYR A 557 20.43 14.21 14.72
N LYS A 558 19.94 14.27 15.96
CA LYS A 558 20.75 14.65 17.12
C LYS A 558 21.92 13.71 17.37
N GLN A 559 21.76 12.43 17.09
CA GLN A 559 22.80 11.43 17.31
C GLN A 559 23.91 11.48 16.25
N PHE A 560 23.55 11.66 14.98
CA PHE A 560 24.49 11.55 13.87
C PHE A 560 25.01 12.89 13.35
N PHE A 561 24.30 14.00 13.57
CA PHE A 561 24.57 15.29 12.93
C PHE A 561 24.81 16.44 13.92
N CYS A 562 24.36 16.36 15.16
CA CYS A 562 24.67 17.29 16.25
C CYS A 562 25.70 16.65 17.21
#